data_b00e04775779c387ca7e615ab5df4077
#
_entry.id   b00e04775779c387ca7e615ab5df4077
#
_cell.length_a   1.000
_cell.length_b   1.000
_cell.length_c   1.000
_cell.angle_alpha   90.00
_cell.angle_beta   90.00
_cell.angle_gamma   90.00
#
_symmetry.space_group_name_H-M   'P 1'
#
loop_
_entity.id
_entity.type
_entity.pdbx_description
1 polymer ?
#
loop_
_entity_poly.entity_id
_entity_poly.type
_entity_poly.pdbx_seq_one_letter_code
_entity_poly.pdbx_strand_id
1 'polypeptide(L)'
;MDMHMTHSLCITRRHALGLLATTAVCPIHAATPWPDTLRAARGQTVYFNAWAGSERINAYLQWAAGELQRDFGVKLQHVKISDAADVVKRVRAEKQAGRKDTEGTVDLIWINGENFAAMKRDGLLSAPFAQALPNFQWVDTVGKPTTLVDFSVPTDGLESPWGMAQLTFFADAKRLAKPPQSMAELLALARSQPGRITYPRPPEFHGTTFIKQALIEHAPDVKALVQPVTTSALEAQAAPLWRFLDALHPHLWRGGKQFPQNSAAQRQMMADGELLLALTFNPNEAANEIAAKRLPATVQSWQFAKGTIGNTHFVAIPYNAPSKAGAQVVANFLLSPAAQARKADIDVWGDPTVLDVARLPAAERARFASAVRPGQLTQSAPALPEPHASWVDALEKEWTRRYGV
;
A
#
# COMPACT_ATOMS: atom_id res chain seq x y z
N MET A 1 -37.82 -74.94 -49.18
CA MET A 1 -36.61 -74.96 -50.03
C MET A 1 -35.64 -73.99 -49.41
N ASP A 2 -34.79 -74.59 -48.62
CA ASP A 2 -33.95 -74.04 -47.61
C ASP A 2 -32.63 -73.54 -48.17
N MET A 3 -32.11 -72.51 -47.64
CA MET A 3 -30.66 -72.32 -47.65
C MET A 3 -30.21 -71.43 -46.47
N HIS A 4 -29.66 -72.11 -45.48
CA HIS A 4 -28.93 -71.51 -44.39
C HIS A 4 -27.63 -70.82 -44.87
N MET A 5 -27.40 -69.57 -44.44
CA MET A 5 -26.10 -68.98 -44.49
C MET A 5 -25.65 -68.56 -43.08
N THR A 6 -24.65 -69.24 -42.58
CA THR A 6 -23.95 -68.99 -41.37
C THR A 6 -22.94 -67.82 -41.59
N HIS A 7 -23.10 -66.73 -40.88
CA HIS A 7 -22.06 -65.67 -40.81
C HIS A 7 -21.20 -65.84 -39.57
N SER A 8 -19.92 -66.05 -39.81
CA SER A 8 -18.85 -66.09 -38.81
C SER A 8 -18.53 -64.69 -38.31
N LEU A 9 -18.60 -64.44 -36.99
CA LEU A 9 -18.22 -63.20 -36.37
C LEU A 9 -16.70 -63.20 -36.14
N CYS A 10 -16.01 -62.26 -36.78
CA CYS A 10 -14.61 -61.97 -36.55
C CYS A 10 -14.50 -60.98 -35.40
N ILE A 11 -13.94 -61.40 -34.26
CA ILE A 11 -13.70 -60.53 -33.07
C ILE A 11 -12.36 -59.83 -33.24
N THR A 12 -12.40 -58.54 -33.53
CA THR A 12 -11.21 -57.68 -33.53
C THR A 12 -10.88 -57.23 -32.09
N ARG A 13 -9.67 -57.59 -31.58
CA ARG A 13 -9.10 -57.10 -30.34
C ARG A 13 -8.86 -55.59 -30.41
N ARG A 14 -9.59 -54.81 -29.64
CA ARG A 14 -9.27 -53.39 -29.38
C ARG A 14 -8.21 -53.29 -28.27
N HIS A 15 -7.08 -52.71 -28.62
CA HIS A 15 -6.02 -52.35 -27.66
C HIS A 15 -6.54 -51.18 -26.82
N ALA A 16 -6.74 -51.34 -25.52
CA ALA A 16 -6.98 -50.27 -24.58
C ALA A 16 -5.61 -49.67 -24.21
N LEU A 17 -5.25 -48.49 -24.75
CA LEU A 17 -4.17 -47.65 -24.23
C LEU A 17 -4.68 -47.00 -22.95
N GLY A 18 -4.17 -47.45 -21.79
CA GLY A 18 -4.33 -46.79 -20.52
C GLY A 18 -3.50 -45.50 -20.50
N LEU A 19 -4.16 -44.34 -20.52
CA LEU A 19 -3.51 -43.06 -20.16
C LEU A 19 -3.25 -43.08 -18.66
N LEU A 20 -2.01 -43.24 -18.24
CA LEU A 20 -1.52 -42.94 -16.89
C LEU A 20 -1.45 -41.41 -16.76
N ALA A 21 -2.45 -40.81 -16.16
CA ALA A 21 -2.42 -39.41 -15.73
C ALA A 21 -1.46 -39.33 -14.52
N THR A 22 -0.22 -38.93 -14.74
CA THR A 22 0.69 -38.52 -13.68
C THR A 22 0.20 -37.21 -13.11
N THR A 23 -0.50 -37.25 -11.98
CA THR A 23 -0.76 -36.06 -11.16
C THR A 23 0.57 -35.58 -10.61
N ALA A 24 1.07 -34.46 -11.14
CA ALA A 24 2.19 -33.74 -10.56
C ALA A 24 1.74 -33.22 -9.19
N VAL A 25 2.14 -33.91 -8.12
CA VAL A 25 2.02 -33.42 -6.75
C VAL A 25 3.06 -32.30 -6.63
N CYS A 26 2.61 -31.04 -6.72
CA CYS A 26 3.42 -29.93 -6.28
C CYS A 26 3.79 -30.13 -4.81
N PRO A 27 5.07 -30.10 -4.42
CA PRO A 27 5.44 -30.19 -3.02
C PRO A 27 4.85 -28.99 -2.29
N ILE A 28 3.88 -29.24 -1.40
CA ILE A 28 3.44 -28.27 -0.42
C ILE A 28 4.64 -28.06 0.48
N HIS A 29 5.34 -26.93 0.33
CA HIS A 29 6.37 -26.53 1.28
C HIS A 29 5.66 -26.31 2.62
N ALA A 30 5.80 -27.25 3.54
CA ALA A 30 5.32 -27.08 4.90
C ALA A 30 6.03 -25.85 5.49
N ALA A 31 5.25 -24.89 6.00
CA ALA A 31 5.82 -23.73 6.67
C ALA A 31 6.71 -24.18 7.82
N THR A 32 7.91 -23.60 7.93
CA THR A 32 8.85 -23.87 9.04
C THR A 32 8.14 -23.56 10.36
N PRO A 33 8.16 -24.49 11.36
CA PRO A 33 7.53 -24.22 12.65
C PRO A 33 8.10 -22.94 13.29
N TRP A 34 7.25 -22.13 13.89
CA TRP A 34 7.64 -20.82 14.42
C TRP A 34 8.81 -20.86 15.43
N PRO A 35 8.91 -21.84 16.36
CA PRO A 35 10.08 -21.98 17.24
C PRO A 35 11.40 -22.18 16.48
N ASP A 36 11.36 -22.83 15.32
CA ASP A 36 12.54 -23.05 14.48
C ASP A 36 12.94 -21.77 13.77
N THR A 37 11.96 -21.01 13.28
CA THR A 37 12.17 -19.67 12.73
C THR A 37 12.82 -18.74 13.76
N LEU A 38 12.36 -18.73 15.01
CA LEU A 38 12.96 -17.94 16.09
C LEU A 38 14.40 -18.34 16.37
N ARG A 39 14.70 -19.63 16.36
CA ARG A 39 16.09 -20.11 16.57
C ARG A 39 17.00 -19.69 15.43
N ALA A 40 16.54 -19.84 14.18
CA ALA A 40 17.31 -19.47 13.00
C ALA A 40 17.51 -17.94 12.88
N ALA A 41 16.56 -17.14 13.36
CA ALA A 41 16.62 -15.68 13.32
C ALA A 41 17.63 -15.08 14.30
N ARG A 42 17.91 -15.77 15.42
CA ARG A 42 18.77 -15.25 16.49
C ARG A 42 20.17 -14.93 15.97
N GLY A 43 20.63 -13.70 16.21
CA GLY A 43 21.92 -13.20 15.75
C GLY A 43 21.92 -12.67 14.32
N GLN A 44 20.82 -12.83 13.56
CA GLN A 44 20.72 -12.26 12.22
C GLN A 44 20.59 -10.73 12.25
N THR A 45 21.15 -10.09 11.21
CA THR A 45 20.88 -8.67 10.90
C THR A 45 19.90 -8.64 9.72
N VAL A 46 18.79 -7.90 9.89
CA VAL A 46 17.77 -7.69 8.87
C VAL A 46 17.90 -6.28 8.29
N TYR A 47 18.27 -6.17 7.05
CA TYR A 47 18.32 -4.90 6.31
C TYR A 47 16.92 -4.57 5.78
N PHE A 48 16.23 -3.70 6.53
CA PHE A 48 14.88 -3.26 6.20
C PHE A 48 14.92 -1.98 5.37
N ASN A 49 14.66 -2.09 4.08
CA ASN A 49 14.57 -0.97 3.16
C ASN A 49 13.18 -0.32 3.31
N ALA A 50 13.12 0.81 3.99
CA ALA A 50 11.88 1.49 4.32
C ALA A 50 11.98 3.00 4.06
N TRP A 51 10.87 3.59 3.62
CA TRP A 51 10.75 5.02 3.39
C TRP A 51 11.12 5.83 4.64
N ALA A 52 11.89 6.90 4.46
CA ALA A 52 12.49 7.65 5.55
C ALA A 52 12.12 9.15 5.58
N GLY A 53 11.10 9.56 4.80
CA GLY A 53 10.67 10.95 4.68
C GLY A 53 9.97 11.54 5.92
N SER A 54 9.85 10.78 7.02
CA SER A 54 9.25 11.21 8.28
C SER A 54 10.14 10.86 9.47
N GLU A 55 10.47 11.85 10.29
CA GLU A 55 11.22 11.64 11.54
C GLU A 55 10.48 10.73 12.52
N ARG A 56 9.15 10.79 12.56
CA ARG A 56 8.32 9.94 13.44
C ARG A 56 8.41 8.47 13.04
N ILE A 57 8.35 8.19 11.73
CA ILE A 57 8.54 6.84 11.19
C ILE A 57 9.94 6.32 11.51
N ASN A 58 10.97 7.16 11.31
CA ASN A 58 12.35 6.81 11.61
C ASN A 58 12.54 6.49 13.11
N ALA A 59 11.93 7.29 13.99
CA ALA A 59 11.96 7.06 15.44
C ALA A 59 11.22 5.78 15.85
N TYR A 60 10.06 5.49 15.22
CA TYR A 60 9.34 4.24 15.45
C TYR A 60 10.18 3.01 15.04
N LEU A 61 10.82 3.05 13.88
CA LEU A 61 11.68 1.95 13.40
C LEU A 61 12.93 1.79 14.29
N GLN A 62 13.48 2.88 14.82
CA GLN A 62 14.58 2.81 15.78
C GLN A 62 14.14 2.16 17.09
N TRP A 63 12.95 2.51 17.61
CA TRP A 63 12.37 1.83 18.76
C TRP A 63 12.15 0.34 18.49
N ALA A 64 11.55 -0.02 17.36
CA ALA A 64 11.32 -1.41 16.97
C ALA A 64 12.64 -2.22 16.91
N ALA A 65 13.72 -1.60 16.44
CA ALA A 65 15.05 -2.21 16.41
C ALA A 65 15.56 -2.54 17.83
N GLY A 66 15.31 -1.68 18.81
CA GLY A 66 15.66 -1.93 20.23
C GLY A 66 14.88 -3.10 20.80
N GLU A 67 13.56 -3.15 20.56
CA GLU A 67 12.69 -4.24 21.03
C GLU A 67 13.09 -5.59 20.39
N LEU A 68 13.29 -5.63 19.09
CA LEU A 68 13.69 -6.82 18.36
C LEU A 68 15.05 -7.38 18.83
N GLN A 69 16.01 -6.51 19.09
CA GLN A 69 17.30 -6.92 19.64
C GLN A 69 17.16 -7.49 21.04
N ARG A 70 16.36 -6.85 21.91
CA ARG A 70 16.16 -7.27 23.30
C ARG A 70 15.43 -8.58 23.40
N ASP A 71 14.30 -8.74 22.66
CA ASP A 71 13.37 -9.85 22.87
C ASP A 71 13.68 -11.06 21.99
N PHE A 72 14.26 -10.83 20.80
CA PHE A 72 14.49 -11.90 19.81
C PHE A 72 15.96 -12.10 19.43
N GLY A 73 16.85 -11.18 19.84
CA GLY A 73 18.26 -11.19 19.41
C GLY A 73 18.43 -10.94 17.90
N VAL A 74 17.45 -10.27 17.27
CA VAL A 74 17.49 -9.87 15.85
C VAL A 74 17.86 -8.40 15.76
N LYS A 75 18.90 -8.09 14.97
CA LYS A 75 19.32 -6.72 14.72
C LYS A 75 18.58 -6.16 13.50
N LEU A 76 17.70 -5.19 13.71
CA LEU A 76 17.04 -4.46 12.61
C LEU A 76 17.90 -3.28 12.17
N GLN A 77 18.27 -3.24 10.90
CA GLN A 77 18.99 -2.13 10.27
C GLN A 77 18.06 -1.42 9.29
N HIS A 78 17.60 -0.21 9.65
CA HIS A 78 16.79 0.62 8.74
C HIS A 78 17.69 1.15 7.61
N VAL A 79 17.47 0.67 6.40
CA VAL A 79 18.06 1.20 5.16
C VAL A 79 17.09 2.25 4.60
N LYS A 80 17.46 3.52 4.76
CA LYS A 80 16.61 4.66 4.38
C LYS A 80 16.51 4.78 2.87
N ILE A 81 15.29 4.75 2.35
CA ILE A 81 14.97 4.95 0.93
C ILE A 81 13.98 6.09 0.74
N SER A 82 14.02 6.72 -0.42
CA SER A 82 13.01 7.70 -0.86
C SER A 82 11.91 7.07 -1.69
N ASP A 83 12.20 5.95 -2.39
CA ASP A 83 11.29 5.25 -3.28
C ASP A 83 11.54 3.74 -3.26
N ALA A 84 10.48 2.94 -3.12
CA ALA A 84 10.55 1.48 -3.15
C ALA A 84 10.93 0.94 -4.55
N ALA A 85 10.62 1.67 -5.62
CA ALA A 85 10.96 1.29 -6.99
C ALA A 85 12.47 1.09 -7.19
N ASP A 86 13.32 1.84 -6.50
CA ASP A 86 14.78 1.67 -6.59
C ASP A 86 15.26 0.35 -5.97
N VAL A 87 14.58 -0.10 -4.91
CA VAL A 87 14.85 -1.42 -4.30
C VAL A 87 14.39 -2.53 -5.22
N VAL A 88 13.21 -2.39 -5.84
CA VAL A 88 12.71 -3.35 -6.85
C VAL A 88 13.69 -3.49 -8.01
N LYS A 89 14.22 -2.38 -8.54
CA LYS A 89 15.25 -2.38 -9.60
C LYS A 89 16.50 -3.14 -9.14
N ARG A 90 16.95 -2.93 -7.91
CA ARG A 90 18.12 -3.60 -7.32
C ARG A 90 17.91 -5.11 -7.25
N VAL A 91 16.80 -5.57 -6.68
CA VAL A 91 16.50 -7.01 -6.55
C VAL A 91 16.35 -7.67 -7.94
N ARG A 92 15.77 -6.95 -8.91
CA ARG A 92 15.71 -7.40 -10.31
C ARG A 92 17.10 -7.55 -10.95
N ALA A 93 17.98 -6.57 -10.73
CA ALA A 93 19.36 -6.63 -11.21
C ALA A 93 20.16 -7.78 -10.58
N GLU A 94 19.95 -8.05 -9.28
CA GLU A 94 20.54 -9.20 -8.59
C GLU A 94 20.08 -10.52 -9.23
N LYS A 95 18.79 -10.66 -9.55
CA LYS A 95 18.28 -11.84 -10.26
C LYS A 95 18.88 -12.01 -11.65
N GLN A 96 18.98 -10.91 -12.42
CA GLN A 96 19.60 -10.92 -13.75
C GLN A 96 21.10 -11.28 -13.68
N ALA A 97 21.79 -10.89 -12.59
CA ALA A 97 23.18 -11.28 -12.32
C ALA A 97 23.33 -12.72 -11.83
N GLY A 98 22.25 -13.50 -11.78
CA GLY A 98 22.26 -14.91 -11.37
C GLY A 98 22.41 -15.14 -9.86
N ARG A 99 22.22 -14.10 -9.02
CA ARG A 99 22.25 -14.27 -7.56
C ARG A 99 21.15 -15.23 -7.10
N LYS A 100 21.58 -16.21 -6.31
CA LYS A 100 20.72 -17.27 -5.81
C LYS A 100 20.13 -16.93 -4.45
N ASP A 101 19.45 -17.89 -3.86
CA ASP A 101 18.94 -17.80 -2.50
C ASP A 101 20.04 -17.38 -1.51
N THR A 102 19.72 -16.49 -0.58
CA THR A 102 20.64 -15.92 0.43
C THR A 102 21.77 -15.02 -0.07
N GLU A 103 21.84 -14.71 -1.36
CA GLU A 103 22.90 -13.88 -1.96
C GLU A 103 22.47 -12.42 -2.21
N GLY A 104 21.29 -12.03 -1.74
CA GLY A 104 20.74 -10.68 -1.91
C GLY A 104 21.32 -9.65 -0.94
N THR A 105 20.97 -8.39 -1.16
CA THR A 105 21.34 -7.26 -0.30
C THR A 105 20.16 -6.65 0.45
N VAL A 106 18.96 -7.21 0.28
CA VAL A 106 17.70 -6.75 0.86
C VAL A 106 17.05 -7.91 1.62
N ASP A 107 16.77 -7.74 2.91
CA ASP A 107 16.08 -8.76 3.70
C ASP A 107 14.58 -8.48 3.80
N LEU A 108 14.22 -7.23 3.94
CA LEU A 108 12.83 -6.79 4.08
C LEU A 108 12.65 -5.45 3.34
N ILE A 109 11.52 -5.29 2.69
CA ILE A 109 11.14 -4.06 2.00
C ILE A 109 9.75 -3.60 2.45
N TRP A 110 9.60 -2.32 2.79
CA TRP A 110 8.28 -1.68 2.83
C TRP A 110 7.82 -1.42 1.41
N ILE A 111 6.73 -2.04 1.02
CA ILE A 111 6.27 -2.08 -0.37
C ILE A 111 4.75 -1.96 -0.43
N ASN A 112 4.24 -1.49 -1.55
CA ASN A 112 2.84 -1.55 -1.93
C ASN A 112 2.66 -1.29 -3.43
N GLY A 113 1.45 -1.54 -3.93
CA GLY A 113 0.97 -1.14 -5.23
C GLY A 113 1.72 -1.75 -6.41
N GLU A 114 2.09 -0.91 -7.35
CA GLU A 114 2.78 -1.30 -8.58
C GLU A 114 4.13 -1.96 -8.30
N ASN A 115 4.79 -1.59 -7.21
CA ASN A 115 6.06 -2.18 -6.79
C ASN A 115 5.87 -3.64 -6.35
N PHE A 116 4.84 -3.94 -5.55
CA PHE A 116 4.48 -5.31 -5.21
C PHE A 116 4.07 -6.10 -6.44
N ALA A 117 3.18 -5.56 -7.27
CA ALA A 117 2.74 -6.20 -8.50
C ALA A 117 3.92 -6.54 -9.43
N ALA A 118 4.92 -5.64 -9.55
CA ALA A 118 6.13 -5.87 -10.31
C ALA A 118 6.98 -7.00 -9.72
N MET A 119 7.23 -6.99 -8.40
CA MET A 119 8.01 -8.04 -7.74
C MET A 119 7.32 -9.40 -7.85
N LYS A 120 5.99 -9.45 -7.68
CA LYS A 120 5.21 -10.68 -7.81
C LYS A 120 5.26 -11.25 -9.23
N ARG A 121 5.01 -10.43 -10.24
CA ARG A 121 5.07 -10.82 -11.66
C ARG A 121 6.45 -11.35 -12.06
N ASP A 122 7.50 -10.69 -11.61
CA ASP A 122 8.89 -11.01 -11.99
C ASP A 122 9.49 -12.13 -11.13
N GLY A 123 8.72 -12.69 -10.16
CA GLY A 123 9.16 -13.75 -9.25
C GLY A 123 10.31 -13.30 -8.34
N LEU A 124 10.26 -12.06 -7.84
CA LEU A 124 11.29 -11.45 -6.99
C LEU A 124 11.01 -11.61 -5.50
N LEU A 125 9.90 -12.24 -5.12
CA LEU A 125 9.48 -12.46 -3.73
C LEU A 125 9.83 -13.87 -3.25
N SER A 126 9.99 -14.02 -1.95
CA SER A 126 10.13 -15.31 -1.29
C SER A 126 8.82 -16.12 -1.36
N ALA A 127 8.84 -17.36 -0.86
CA ALA A 127 7.61 -18.13 -0.68
C ALA A 127 6.62 -17.40 0.25
N PRO A 128 5.31 -17.67 0.14
CA PRO A 128 4.29 -17.13 1.03
C PRO A 128 4.63 -17.37 2.50
N PHE A 129 4.50 -16.33 3.33
CA PHE A 129 4.88 -16.39 4.75
C PHE A 129 3.89 -15.69 5.68
N ALA A 130 3.11 -14.70 5.17
CA ALA A 130 2.37 -13.76 6.02
C ALA A 130 1.36 -14.46 6.93
N GLN A 131 0.52 -15.36 6.37
CA GLN A 131 -0.50 -16.07 7.15
C GLN A 131 0.08 -17.07 8.17
N ALA A 132 1.34 -17.47 8.01
CA ALA A 132 2.03 -18.35 8.96
C ALA A 132 2.61 -17.58 10.16
N LEU A 133 2.61 -16.25 10.16
CA LEU A 133 3.06 -15.44 11.28
C LEU A 133 2.08 -15.55 12.45
N PRO A 134 2.52 -15.83 13.68
CA PRO A 134 1.62 -15.98 14.84
C PRO A 134 0.68 -14.79 15.07
N ASN A 135 1.13 -13.55 14.84
CA ASN A 135 0.32 -12.35 15.04
C ASN A 135 -0.65 -12.07 13.87
N PHE A 136 -0.53 -12.79 12.75
CA PHE A 136 -1.47 -12.63 11.63
C PHE A 136 -2.92 -13.00 12.03
N GLN A 137 -3.10 -13.86 13.03
CA GLN A 137 -4.41 -14.21 13.58
C GLN A 137 -5.24 -13.00 14.04
N TRP A 138 -4.59 -11.89 14.35
CA TRP A 138 -5.22 -10.65 14.83
C TRP A 138 -5.53 -9.67 13.70
N VAL A 139 -5.03 -9.92 12.48
CA VAL A 139 -5.30 -9.04 11.33
C VAL A 139 -6.78 -9.07 11.00
N ASP A 140 -7.36 -7.90 10.77
CA ASP A 140 -8.76 -7.72 10.40
C ASP A 140 -8.93 -7.92 8.89
N THR A 141 -8.97 -9.17 8.46
CA THR A 141 -9.11 -9.51 7.03
C THR A 141 -10.53 -9.33 6.50
N VAL A 142 -11.53 -9.17 7.38
CA VAL A 142 -12.94 -9.00 7.04
C VAL A 142 -13.32 -7.52 7.02
N GLY A 143 -13.04 -6.79 8.09
CA GLY A 143 -13.34 -5.36 8.18
C GLY A 143 -12.37 -4.49 7.38
N LYS A 144 -11.18 -5.02 7.07
CA LYS A 144 -10.11 -4.34 6.33
C LYS A 144 -9.61 -5.22 5.18
N PRO A 145 -10.43 -5.47 4.14
CA PRO A 145 -10.09 -6.43 3.07
C PRO A 145 -8.83 -6.04 2.28
N THR A 146 -8.41 -4.77 2.31
CA THR A 146 -7.13 -4.31 1.73
C THR A 146 -5.91 -4.94 2.40
N THR A 147 -6.04 -5.61 3.55
CA THR A 147 -4.95 -6.40 4.16
C THR A 147 -4.62 -7.68 3.40
N LEU A 148 -5.46 -8.10 2.47
CA LEU A 148 -5.27 -9.26 1.60
C LEU A 148 -5.12 -8.90 0.11
N VAL A 149 -5.25 -7.61 -0.23
CA VAL A 149 -5.23 -7.12 -1.61
C VAL A 149 -4.43 -5.82 -1.65
N ASP A 150 -3.39 -5.77 -2.46
CA ASP A 150 -2.59 -4.57 -2.67
C ASP A 150 -2.84 -4.01 -4.09
N PHE A 151 -3.38 -2.78 -4.17
CA PHE A 151 -3.82 -2.13 -5.43
C PHE A 151 -4.56 -3.11 -6.36
N SER A 152 -5.60 -3.74 -5.82
CA SER A 152 -6.42 -4.75 -6.50
C SER A 152 -5.68 -6.01 -6.96
N VAL A 153 -4.44 -6.23 -6.49
CA VAL A 153 -3.67 -7.46 -6.71
C VAL A 153 -3.69 -8.30 -5.42
N PRO A 154 -4.15 -9.56 -5.45
CA PRO A 154 -4.12 -10.43 -4.28
C PRO A 154 -2.71 -10.58 -3.72
N THR A 155 -2.54 -10.52 -2.40
CA THR A 155 -1.23 -10.65 -1.75
C THR A 155 -0.68 -12.08 -1.81
N ASP A 156 -1.56 -13.08 -1.81
CA ASP A 156 -1.24 -14.51 -1.79
C ASP A 156 -0.24 -14.89 -0.68
N GLY A 157 -0.21 -14.10 0.41
CA GLY A 157 0.70 -14.29 1.53
C GLY A 157 2.16 -13.93 1.27
N LEU A 158 2.47 -13.31 0.14
CA LEU A 158 3.82 -12.90 -0.26
C LEU A 158 4.29 -11.62 0.45
N GLU A 159 3.37 -10.93 1.07
CA GLU A 159 3.63 -9.73 1.89
C GLU A 159 2.75 -9.73 3.14
N SER A 160 3.23 -9.11 4.20
CA SER A 160 2.54 -8.99 5.49
C SER A 160 2.04 -7.57 5.70
N PRO A 161 0.74 -7.34 6.00
CA PRO A 161 0.23 -6.02 6.31
C PRO A 161 0.82 -5.53 7.64
N TRP A 162 1.07 -4.21 7.78
CA TRP A 162 1.55 -3.68 9.05
C TRP A 162 1.04 -2.28 9.39
N GLY A 163 0.26 -1.64 8.52
CA GLY A 163 -0.35 -0.34 8.74
C GLY A 163 -1.40 -0.01 7.70
N MET A 164 -2.21 1.02 7.98
CA MET A 164 -3.27 1.50 7.12
C MET A 164 -3.03 2.96 6.77
N ALA A 165 -3.45 3.33 5.58
CA ALA A 165 -3.41 4.70 5.11
C ALA A 165 -4.68 5.05 4.37
N GLN A 166 -5.06 6.34 4.39
CA GLN A 166 -6.21 6.82 3.63
C GLN A 166 -6.00 8.28 3.23
N LEU A 167 -6.26 8.60 1.98
CA LEU A 167 -6.15 9.95 1.48
C LEU A 167 -7.01 10.88 2.34
N THR A 168 -6.35 11.86 2.92
CA THR A 168 -6.93 12.82 3.86
C THR A 168 -6.46 14.21 3.47
N PHE A 169 -7.37 15.17 3.55
CA PHE A 169 -7.08 16.58 3.35
C PHE A 169 -7.05 17.29 4.70
N PHE A 170 -6.31 18.37 4.79
CA PHE A 170 -6.33 19.24 5.98
C PHE A 170 -6.13 20.72 5.60
N ALA A 171 -6.72 21.60 6.39
CA ALA A 171 -6.66 23.04 6.21
C ALA A 171 -6.86 23.79 7.52
N ASP A 172 -6.43 25.06 7.59
CA ASP A 172 -6.79 25.93 8.70
C ASP A 172 -8.27 26.37 8.57
N ALA A 173 -9.11 25.98 9.53
CA ALA A 173 -10.53 26.30 9.55
C ALA A 173 -10.82 27.81 9.57
N LYS A 174 -9.86 28.64 10.01
CA LYS A 174 -9.96 30.10 9.93
C LYS A 174 -9.88 30.63 8.49
N ARG A 175 -9.24 29.87 7.60
CA ARG A 175 -9.03 30.24 6.18
C ARG A 175 -9.95 29.48 5.24
N LEU A 176 -10.37 28.26 5.63
CA LEU A 176 -11.28 27.39 4.88
C LEU A 176 -12.35 26.82 5.82
N ALA A 177 -13.38 27.60 6.10
CA ALA A 177 -14.45 27.19 7.02
C ALA A 177 -15.35 26.06 6.47
N LYS A 178 -15.43 25.91 5.15
CA LYS A 178 -16.21 24.85 4.47
C LYS A 178 -15.28 24.07 3.53
N PRO A 179 -14.70 22.97 4.00
CA PRO A 179 -13.83 22.15 3.19
C PRO A 179 -14.63 21.40 2.10
N PRO A 180 -14.08 21.25 0.87
CA PRO A 180 -14.73 20.52 -0.22
C PRO A 180 -14.92 19.05 0.13
N GLN A 181 -16.06 18.48 -0.25
CA GLN A 181 -16.44 17.10 0.06
C GLN A 181 -16.38 16.17 -1.16
N SER A 182 -15.87 16.69 -2.30
CA SER A 182 -15.70 15.95 -3.57
C SER A 182 -14.71 16.68 -4.48
N MET A 183 -14.27 16.01 -5.55
CA MET A 183 -13.45 16.65 -6.59
C MET A 183 -14.21 17.78 -7.30
N ALA A 184 -15.52 17.65 -7.47
CA ALA A 184 -16.35 18.73 -8.06
C ALA A 184 -16.36 19.98 -7.19
N GLU A 185 -16.50 19.83 -5.86
CA GLU A 185 -16.43 20.95 -4.92
C GLU A 185 -15.01 21.52 -4.82
N LEU A 186 -13.97 20.68 -4.95
CA LEU A 186 -12.59 21.13 -5.02
C LEU A 186 -12.35 22.02 -6.25
N LEU A 187 -12.90 21.66 -7.41
CA LEU A 187 -12.86 22.50 -8.61
C LEU A 187 -13.60 23.82 -8.40
N ALA A 188 -14.76 23.79 -7.76
CA ALA A 188 -15.51 25.02 -7.44
C ALA A 188 -14.70 25.94 -6.50
N LEU A 189 -14.04 25.36 -5.49
CA LEU A 189 -13.14 26.10 -4.60
C LEU A 189 -11.94 26.68 -5.37
N ALA A 190 -11.31 25.92 -6.27
CA ALA A 190 -10.19 26.38 -7.07
C ALA A 190 -10.57 27.58 -7.97
N ARG A 191 -11.78 27.56 -8.54
CA ARG A 191 -12.32 28.66 -9.34
C ARG A 191 -12.59 29.91 -8.51
N SER A 192 -13.12 29.77 -7.30
CA SER A 192 -13.42 30.90 -6.41
C SER A 192 -12.17 31.49 -5.76
N GLN A 193 -11.09 30.69 -5.62
CA GLN A 193 -9.83 31.06 -4.99
C GLN A 193 -8.63 30.61 -5.86
N PRO A 194 -8.46 31.20 -7.04
CA PRO A 194 -7.43 30.75 -7.98
C PRO A 194 -6.02 30.92 -7.40
N GLY A 195 -5.15 29.99 -7.71
CA GLY A 195 -3.77 29.96 -7.25
C GLY A 195 -3.57 29.47 -5.81
N ARG A 196 -4.66 29.08 -5.12
CA ARG A 196 -4.58 28.71 -3.69
C ARG A 196 -4.64 27.21 -3.42
N ILE A 197 -4.73 26.39 -4.46
CA ILE A 197 -4.81 24.94 -4.39
C ILE A 197 -3.80 24.35 -5.35
N THR A 198 -3.24 23.22 -5.01
CA THR A 198 -2.41 22.38 -5.88
C THR A 198 -2.31 20.96 -5.30
N TYR A 199 -1.60 20.09 -5.98
CA TYR A 199 -1.23 18.73 -5.52
C TYR A 199 0.23 18.43 -5.90
N PRO A 200 0.90 17.46 -5.27
CA PRO A 200 2.28 17.10 -5.64
C PRO A 200 2.38 16.59 -7.08
N ARG A 201 3.52 16.77 -7.70
CA ARG A 201 3.76 16.38 -9.08
C ARG A 201 3.86 14.86 -9.23
N PRO A 202 3.04 14.18 -10.08
CA PRO A 202 3.32 12.80 -10.46
C PRO A 202 4.71 12.64 -11.12
N PRO A 203 5.41 11.51 -10.92
CA PRO A 203 4.95 10.26 -10.31
C PRO A 203 5.08 10.20 -8.76
N GLU A 204 5.17 11.34 -8.07
CA GLU A 204 5.17 11.32 -6.61
C GLU A 204 3.85 10.70 -6.10
N PHE A 205 3.96 9.82 -5.10
CA PHE A 205 2.87 8.98 -4.60
C PHE A 205 1.58 9.74 -4.30
N HIS A 206 1.64 10.88 -3.58
CA HIS A 206 0.46 11.67 -3.24
C HIS A 206 -0.16 12.35 -4.47
N GLY A 207 0.67 12.76 -5.42
CA GLY A 207 0.20 13.33 -6.68
C GLY A 207 -0.53 12.30 -7.52
N THR A 208 0.04 11.12 -7.67
CA THR A 208 -0.63 10.00 -8.35
C THR A 208 -1.90 9.57 -7.62
N THR A 209 -1.90 9.57 -6.27
CA THR A 209 -3.11 9.29 -5.48
C THR A 209 -4.21 10.33 -5.69
N PHE A 210 -3.86 11.62 -5.80
CA PHE A 210 -4.84 12.67 -6.15
C PHE A 210 -5.50 12.39 -7.51
N ILE A 211 -4.71 11.99 -8.51
CA ILE A 211 -5.22 11.64 -9.84
C ILE A 211 -6.12 10.39 -9.78
N LYS A 212 -5.72 9.36 -9.03
CA LYS A 212 -6.54 8.15 -8.85
C LYS A 212 -7.86 8.45 -8.14
N GLN A 213 -7.85 9.31 -7.12
CA GLN A 213 -9.08 9.76 -6.46
C GLN A 213 -10.01 10.48 -7.45
N ALA A 214 -9.46 11.37 -8.26
CA ALA A 214 -10.24 12.04 -9.30
C ALA A 214 -10.75 11.06 -10.37
N LEU A 215 -9.96 10.05 -10.74
CA LEU A 215 -10.39 8.98 -11.64
C LEU A 215 -11.60 8.23 -11.07
N ILE A 216 -11.54 7.79 -9.82
CA ILE A 216 -12.64 7.06 -9.16
C ILE A 216 -13.93 7.89 -9.16
N GLU A 217 -13.85 9.19 -8.88
CA GLU A 217 -15.04 10.05 -8.85
C GLU A 217 -15.63 10.35 -10.23
N HIS A 218 -14.83 10.25 -11.29
CA HIS A 218 -15.24 10.63 -12.63
C HIS A 218 -15.38 9.47 -13.61
N ALA A 219 -14.86 8.27 -13.28
CA ALA A 219 -14.96 7.11 -14.16
C ALA A 219 -16.40 6.68 -14.39
N PRO A 220 -16.81 6.39 -15.64
CA PRO A 220 -18.13 5.87 -15.96
C PRO A 220 -18.43 4.53 -15.30
N ASP A 221 -17.42 3.66 -15.14
CA ASP A 221 -17.54 2.37 -14.46
C ASP A 221 -16.36 2.14 -13.51
N VAL A 222 -16.59 2.39 -12.22
CA VAL A 222 -15.58 2.20 -11.17
C VAL A 222 -15.14 0.73 -11.04
N LYS A 223 -16.01 -0.24 -11.41
CA LYS A 223 -15.66 -1.67 -11.35
C LYS A 223 -14.60 -2.05 -12.38
N ALA A 224 -14.51 -1.32 -13.48
CA ALA A 224 -13.45 -1.53 -14.47
C ALA A 224 -12.06 -1.16 -13.91
N LEU A 225 -11.99 -0.28 -12.91
CA LEU A 225 -10.73 0.19 -12.34
C LEU A 225 -10.00 -0.87 -11.51
N VAL A 226 -10.69 -1.89 -10.99
CA VAL A 226 -10.07 -2.99 -10.23
C VAL A 226 -9.54 -4.12 -11.14
N GLN A 227 -9.70 -3.98 -12.44
CA GLN A 227 -9.15 -4.88 -13.45
C GLN A 227 -7.86 -4.32 -14.06
N PRO A 228 -6.97 -5.17 -14.60
CA PRO A 228 -5.81 -4.70 -15.34
C PRO A 228 -6.21 -3.73 -16.45
N VAL A 229 -5.45 -2.62 -16.56
CA VAL A 229 -5.72 -1.60 -17.58
C VAL A 229 -5.47 -2.13 -18.98
N THR A 230 -6.39 -1.84 -19.90
CA THR A 230 -6.21 -1.99 -21.34
C THR A 230 -6.26 -0.62 -22.00
N THR A 231 -5.78 -0.47 -23.23
CA THR A 231 -5.85 0.80 -23.96
C THR A 231 -7.28 1.32 -24.05
N SER A 232 -8.24 0.45 -24.39
CA SER A 232 -9.66 0.82 -24.49
C SER A 232 -10.27 1.20 -23.13
N ALA A 233 -9.89 0.50 -22.05
CA ALA A 233 -10.34 0.85 -20.70
C ALA A 233 -9.77 2.20 -20.27
N LEU A 234 -8.48 2.46 -20.52
CA LEU A 234 -7.85 3.75 -20.21
C LEU A 234 -8.57 4.90 -20.91
N GLU A 235 -8.80 4.77 -22.22
CA GLU A 235 -9.51 5.78 -23.01
C GLU A 235 -10.93 6.02 -22.48
N ALA A 236 -11.70 4.95 -22.23
CA ALA A 236 -13.08 5.07 -21.78
C ALA A 236 -13.22 5.63 -20.37
N GLN A 237 -12.43 5.10 -19.41
CA GLN A 237 -12.58 5.45 -18.00
C GLN A 237 -11.86 6.75 -17.63
N ALA A 238 -10.72 7.06 -18.25
CA ALA A 238 -9.94 8.26 -17.89
C ALA A 238 -10.30 9.52 -18.68
N ALA A 239 -11.11 9.44 -19.75
CA ALA A 239 -11.50 10.65 -20.51
C ALA A 239 -12.22 11.70 -19.62
N PRO A 240 -13.13 11.36 -18.69
CA PRO A 240 -13.72 12.37 -17.80
C PRO A 240 -12.70 12.94 -16.79
N LEU A 241 -11.75 12.14 -16.32
CA LEU A 241 -10.64 12.61 -15.48
C LEU A 241 -9.85 13.71 -16.18
N TRP A 242 -9.45 13.48 -17.43
CA TRP A 242 -8.67 14.48 -18.17
C TRP A 242 -9.44 15.77 -18.38
N ARG A 243 -10.73 15.70 -18.69
CA ARG A 243 -11.59 16.91 -18.76
C ARG A 243 -11.66 17.65 -17.42
N PHE A 244 -11.72 16.92 -16.31
CA PHE A 244 -11.68 17.51 -14.97
C PHE A 244 -10.35 18.21 -14.71
N LEU A 245 -9.22 17.58 -15.01
CA LEU A 245 -7.89 18.17 -14.81
C LEU A 245 -7.65 19.37 -15.74
N ASP A 246 -8.11 19.31 -17.01
CA ASP A 246 -8.06 20.44 -17.95
C ASP A 246 -8.84 21.66 -17.41
N ALA A 247 -9.98 21.42 -16.71
CA ALA A 247 -10.75 22.46 -16.08
C ALA A 247 -10.13 22.95 -14.76
N LEU A 248 -9.40 22.11 -14.04
CA LEU A 248 -8.81 22.41 -12.73
C LEU A 248 -7.49 23.18 -12.85
N HIS A 249 -6.58 22.75 -13.72
CA HIS A 249 -5.19 23.24 -13.78
C HIS A 249 -5.07 24.75 -13.95
N PRO A 250 -5.88 25.43 -14.79
CA PRO A 250 -5.80 26.90 -14.92
C PRO A 250 -6.03 27.67 -13.61
N HIS A 251 -6.70 27.04 -12.63
CA HIS A 251 -7.03 27.63 -11.33
C HIS A 251 -6.10 27.19 -10.21
N LEU A 252 -5.17 26.25 -10.47
CA LEU A 252 -4.18 25.80 -9.49
C LEU A 252 -3.09 26.86 -9.26
N TRP A 253 -2.33 26.66 -8.21
CA TRP A 253 -1.11 27.40 -7.91
C TRP A 253 -0.24 27.50 -9.17
N ARG A 254 0.21 28.74 -9.47
CA ARG A 254 0.95 29.08 -10.70
C ARG A 254 0.28 28.62 -12.00
N GLY A 255 -1.06 28.57 -12.00
CA GLY A 255 -1.83 28.19 -13.20
C GLY A 255 -1.61 26.73 -13.62
N GLY A 256 -1.26 25.83 -12.68
CA GLY A 256 -0.99 24.42 -12.97
C GLY A 256 0.26 24.16 -13.83
N LYS A 257 1.16 25.15 -13.93
CA LYS A 257 2.44 25.00 -14.66
C LYS A 257 3.60 24.57 -13.76
N GLN A 258 3.40 24.59 -12.46
CA GLN A 258 4.34 24.13 -11.46
C GLN A 258 3.57 23.40 -10.35
N PHE A 259 4.23 22.43 -9.75
CA PHE A 259 3.66 21.59 -8.72
C PHE A 259 4.67 21.39 -7.58
N PRO A 260 4.23 21.22 -6.31
CA PRO A 260 5.11 20.85 -5.23
C PRO A 260 5.83 19.52 -5.55
N GLN A 261 7.07 19.39 -5.12
CA GLN A 261 7.86 18.19 -5.34
C GLN A 261 7.30 16.96 -4.60
N ASN A 262 6.69 17.19 -3.43
CA ASN A 262 6.12 16.14 -2.57
C ASN A 262 5.10 16.73 -1.59
N SER A 263 4.44 15.86 -0.82
CA SER A 263 3.44 16.28 0.17
C SER A 263 4.02 17.14 1.29
N ALA A 264 5.29 16.92 1.69
CA ALA A 264 5.94 17.75 2.72
C ALA A 264 6.11 19.19 2.24
N ALA A 265 6.52 19.41 0.98
CA ALA A 265 6.59 20.74 0.37
C ALA A 265 5.21 21.39 0.29
N GLN A 266 4.18 20.65 -0.13
CA GLN A 266 2.80 21.15 -0.16
C GLN A 266 2.30 21.56 1.23
N ARG A 267 2.55 20.75 2.26
CA ARG A 267 2.23 21.07 3.66
C ARG A 267 2.91 22.36 4.12
N GLN A 268 4.20 22.53 3.81
CA GLN A 268 4.92 23.76 4.15
C GLN A 268 4.29 24.99 3.50
N MET A 269 3.96 24.90 2.20
CA MET A 269 3.27 25.98 1.49
C MET A 269 1.91 26.33 2.12
N MET A 270 1.17 25.32 2.63
CA MET A 270 -0.06 25.57 3.38
C MET A 270 0.22 26.24 4.74
N ALA A 271 1.24 25.81 5.46
CA ALA A 271 1.65 26.39 6.73
C ALA A 271 2.05 27.86 6.56
N ASP A 272 2.77 28.20 5.49
CA ASP A 272 3.20 29.55 5.14
C ASP A 272 2.03 30.42 4.61
N GLY A 273 0.89 29.78 4.39
CA GLY A 273 -0.32 30.46 3.93
C GLY A 273 -0.37 30.69 2.43
N GLU A 274 0.51 30.12 1.64
CA GLU A 274 0.47 30.18 0.18
C GLU A 274 -0.67 29.31 -0.37
N LEU A 275 -0.92 28.15 0.23
CA LEU A 275 -2.05 27.28 -0.11
C LEU A 275 -3.15 27.31 0.96
N LEU A 276 -4.37 26.93 0.58
CA LEU A 276 -5.51 26.79 1.49
C LEU A 276 -5.52 25.42 2.17
N LEU A 277 -5.11 24.37 1.47
CA LEU A 277 -5.18 23.00 1.92
C LEU A 277 -3.94 22.22 1.49
N ALA A 278 -3.69 21.14 2.18
CA ALA A 278 -2.75 20.12 1.79
C ALA A 278 -3.41 18.73 1.87
N LEU A 279 -2.77 17.75 1.28
CA LEU A 279 -3.19 16.35 1.30
C LEU A 279 -2.10 15.45 1.87
N THR A 280 -2.52 14.35 2.45
CA THR A 280 -1.66 13.34 3.05
C THR A 280 -2.29 11.96 2.93
N PHE A 281 -1.50 10.92 3.17
CA PHE A 281 -2.00 9.55 3.30
C PHE A 281 -2.03 9.06 4.77
N ASN A 282 -1.57 9.89 5.71
CA ASN A 282 -1.70 9.65 7.14
C ASN A 282 -2.86 10.48 7.71
N PRO A 283 -4.00 9.88 8.12
CA PRO A 283 -5.16 10.61 8.65
C PRO A 283 -4.86 11.47 9.89
N ASN A 284 -3.75 11.19 10.58
CA ASN A 284 -3.33 11.88 11.79
C ASN A 284 -2.19 12.89 11.56
N GLU A 285 -1.77 13.14 10.31
CA GLU A 285 -0.63 14.04 10.05
C GLU A 285 -0.84 15.45 10.58
N ALA A 286 -2.03 16.03 10.40
CA ALA A 286 -2.30 17.38 10.92
C ALA A 286 -2.18 17.43 12.45
N ALA A 287 -2.67 16.42 13.17
CA ALA A 287 -2.51 16.33 14.62
C ALA A 287 -1.03 16.21 15.03
N ASN A 288 -0.25 15.44 14.28
CA ASN A 288 1.21 15.32 14.47
C ASN A 288 1.93 16.66 14.29
N GLU A 289 1.56 17.42 13.26
CA GLU A 289 2.18 18.72 12.95
C GLU A 289 1.76 19.81 13.95
N ILE A 290 0.51 19.76 14.45
CA ILE A 290 0.05 20.65 15.53
C ILE A 290 0.81 20.33 16.84
N ALA A 291 0.95 19.07 17.20
CA ALA A 291 1.72 18.65 18.38
C ALA A 291 3.19 19.09 18.29
N ALA A 292 3.75 19.07 17.08
CA ALA A 292 5.10 19.55 16.81
C ALA A 292 5.21 21.09 16.66
N LYS A 293 4.10 21.84 16.85
CA LYS A 293 4.02 23.32 16.70
C LYS A 293 4.39 23.83 15.30
N ARG A 294 4.25 23.00 14.27
CA ARG A 294 4.44 23.37 12.86
C ARG A 294 3.15 23.81 12.18
N LEU A 295 1.99 23.45 12.74
CA LEU A 295 0.68 23.93 12.31
C LEU A 295 -0.11 24.51 13.48
N PRO A 296 -0.99 25.49 13.26
CA PRO A 296 -1.85 26.04 14.29
C PRO A 296 -2.94 25.02 14.72
N ALA A 297 -3.40 25.10 15.96
CA ALA A 297 -4.44 24.22 16.52
C ALA A 297 -5.81 24.34 15.80
N THR A 298 -5.96 25.33 14.93
CA THR A 298 -7.18 25.54 14.12
C THR A 298 -7.20 24.71 12.84
N VAL A 299 -6.12 23.98 12.52
CA VAL A 299 -6.09 23.04 11.40
C VAL A 299 -6.99 21.85 11.69
N GLN A 300 -7.79 21.46 10.71
CA GLN A 300 -8.71 20.32 10.77
C GLN A 300 -8.46 19.40 9.59
N SER A 301 -8.63 18.09 9.82
CA SER A 301 -8.55 17.05 8.79
C SER A 301 -9.96 16.63 8.35
N TRP A 302 -10.09 16.28 7.08
CA TRP A 302 -11.32 15.69 6.53
C TRP A 302 -11.02 14.74 5.37
N GLN A 303 -12.00 13.94 5.03
CA GLN A 303 -12.04 13.08 3.86
C GLN A 303 -13.30 13.39 3.05
N PHE A 304 -13.36 13.05 1.78
CA PHE A 304 -14.55 13.30 0.98
C PHE A 304 -15.73 12.45 1.44
N ALA A 305 -16.92 12.99 1.36
CA ALA A 305 -18.13 12.38 1.93
C ALA A 305 -18.45 10.98 1.37
N LYS A 306 -18.17 10.74 0.09
CA LYS A 306 -18.36 9.42 -0.55
C LYS A 306 -17.20 8.46 -0.33
N GLY A 307 -16.16 8.90 0.36
CA GLY A 307 -14.95 8.14 0.61
C GLY A 307 -13.73 8.67 -0.12
N THR A 308 -12.57 8.27 0.36
CA THR A 308 -11.27 8.53 -0.25
C THR A 308 -10.48 7.23 -0.35
N ILE A 309 -9.54 7.17 -1.28
CA ILE A 309 -8.67 6.02 -1.47
C ILE A 309 -8.00 5.65 -0.13
N GLY A 310 -8.12 4.38 0.25
CA GLY A 310 -7.42 3.78 1.38
C GLY A 310 -6.66 2.53 0.94
N ASN A 311 -5.49 2.33 1.53
CA ASN A 311 -4.68 1.14 1.29
C ASN A 311 -4.01 0.64 2.57
N THR A 312 -3.27 -0.44 2.42
CA THR A 312 -2.50 -1.06 3.49
C THR A 312 -1.00 -0.88 3.20
N HIS A 313 -0.21 -0.68 4.26
CA HIS A 313 1.25 -0.78 4.18
C HIS A 313 1.66 -2.24 4.33
N PHE A 314 2.55 -2.70 3.48
CA PHE A 314 3.05 -4.07 3.51
C PHE A 314 4.56 -4.13 3.71
N VAL A 315 5.01 -5.26 4.24
CA VAL A 315 6.42 -5.66 4.20
C VAL A 315 6.54 -6.98 3.46
N ALA A 316 7.50 -7.06 2.55
CA ALA A 316 7.77 -8.24 1.74
C ALA A 316 9.23 -8.68 1.87
N ILE A 317 9.47 -9.98 1.67
CA ILE A 317 10.78 -10.60 1.73
C ILE A 317 11.20 -10.96 0.31
N PRO A 318 12.33 -10.43 -0.21
CA PRO A 318 12.85 -10.82 -1.52
C PRO A 318 13.24 -12.31 -1.59
N TYR A 319 13.18 -12.88 -2.81
CA TYR A 319 13.50 -14.29 -3.05
C TYR A 319 14.89 -14.69 -2.55
N ASN A 320 15.86 -13.78 -2.64
CA ASN A 320 17.27 -13.98 -2.33
C ASN A 320 17.72 -13.32 -1.00
N ALA A 321 16.77 -12.97 -0.13
CA ALA A 321 17.08 -12.38 1.18
C ALA A 321 17.98 -13.31 2.02
N PRO A 322 19.13 -12.84 2.53
CA PRO A 322 20.02 -13.64 3.35
C PRO A 322 19.46 -13.95 4.75
N SER A 323 18.64 -13.06 5.31
CA SER A 323 18.11 -13.17 6.69
C SER A 323 16.60 -13.43 6.71
N LYS A 324 16.08 -14.38 5.90
CA LYS A 324 14.62 -14.63 5.78
C LYS A 324 13.95 -14.95 7.13
N ALA A 325 14.58 -15.74 7.99
CA ALA A 325 14.02 -16.04 9.31
C ALA A 325 13.93 -14.78 10.17
N GLY A 326 14.96 -13.96 10.19
CA GLY A 326 14.95 -12.66 10.86
C GLY A 326 13.90 -11.72 10.30
N ALA A 327 13.75 -11.67 8.97
CA ALA A 327 12.73 -10.85 8.30
C ALA A 327 11.30 -11.28 8.69
N GLN A 328 11.03 -12.59 8.82
CA GLN A 328 9.74 -13.08 9.32
C GLN A 328 9.51 -12.69 10.79
N VAL A 329 10.56 -12.73 11.64
CA VAL A 329 10.45 -12.27 13.03
C VAL A 329 10.15 -10.77 13.10
N VAL A 330 10.80 -9.96 12.27
CA VAL A 330 10.50 -8.52 12.15
C VAL A 330 9.05 -8.31 11.70
N ALA A 331 8.60 -8.97 10.64
CA ALA A 331 7.22 -8.86 10.14
C ALA A 331 6.19 -9.26 11.21
N ASN A 332 6.43 -10.37 11.94
CA ASN A 332 5.57 -10.79 13.05
C ASN A 332 5.56 -9.78 14.21
N PHE A 333 6.72 -9.20 14.55
CA PHE A 333 6.80 -8.15 15.58
C PHE A 333 5.99 -6.92 15.18
N LEU A 334 6.10 -6.46 13.92
CA LEU A 334 5.34 -5.31 13.40
C LEU A 334 3.81 -5.54 13.45
N LEU A 335 3.35 -6.80 13.43
CA LEU A 335 1.95 -7.20 13.63
C LEU A 335 1.56 -7.37 15.10
N SER A 336 2.51 -7.32 16.05
CA SER A 336 2.15 -7.52 17.46
C SER A 336 1.23 -6.40 17.97
N PRO A 337 0.30 -6.70 18.89
CA PRO A 337 -0.58 -5.68 19.48
C PRO A 337 0.20 -4.50 20.08
N ALA A 338 1.33 -4.76 20.73
CA ALA A 338 2.18 -3.72 21.31
C ALA A 338 2.79 -2.80 20.25
N ALA A 339 3.33 -3.36 19.16
CA ALA A 339 3.92 -2.59 18.07
C ALA A 339 2.85 -1.79 17.30
N GLN A 340 1.69 -2.41 17.07
CA GLN A 340 0.56 -1.77 16.40
C GLN A 340 -0.05 -0.64 17.24
N ALA A 341 -0.23 -0.84 18.55
CA ALA A 341 -0.75 0.19 19.44
C ALA A 341 0.21 1.39 19.53
N ARG A 342 1.53 1.12 19.66
CA ARG A 342 2.55 2.18 19.66
C ARG A 342 2.57 2.96 18.35
N LYS A 343 2.41 2.27 17.22
CA LYS A 343 2.34 2.90 15.92
C LYS A 343 1.09 3.76 15.74
N ALA A 344 -0.05 3.30 16.27
CA ALA A 344 -1.33 4.02 16.23
C ALA A 344 -1.35 5.25 17.16
N ASP A 345 -0.46 5.32 18.15
CA ASP A 345 -0.34 6.46 19.03
C ASP A 345 0.06 7.72 18.23
N ILE A 346 -0.78 8.77 18.32
CA ILE A 346 -0.58 10.04 17.61
C ILE A 346 0.70 10.75 18.06
N ASP A 347 1.09 10.59 19.30
CA ASP A 347 2.33 11.19 19.82
C ASP A 347 3.58 10.47 19.28
N VAL A 348 3.43 9.26 18.74
CA VAL A 348 4.50 8.47 18.09
C VAL A 348 4.46 8.61 16.58
N TRP A 349 3.43 8.07 15.92
CA TRP A 349 3.28 8.15 14.47
C TRP A 349 1.81 8.45 14.07
N GLY A 350 0.85 7.80 14.71
CA GLY A 350 -0.58 7.97 14.40
C GLY A 350 -1.04 7.14 13.20
N ASP A 351 -0.33 6.09 12.83
CA ASP A 351 -0.67 5.23 11.71
C ASP A 351 -1.72 4.19 12.13
N PRO A 352 -2.89 4.10 11.46
CA PRO A 352 -3.96 3.20 11.85
C PRO A 352 -3.54 1.73 11.81
N THR A 353 -4.08 0.95 12.76
CA THR A 353 -3.76 -0.48 12.89
C THR A 353 -4.43 -1.35 11.82
N VAL A 354 -3.76 -2.42 11.42
CA VAL A 354 -4.33 -3.51 10.60
C VAL A 354 -5.10 -4.54 11.44
N LEU A 355 -5.03 -4.46 12.77
CA LEU A 355 -5.62 -5.45 13.66
C LEU A 355 -7.13 -5.24 13.86
N ASP A 356 -7.85 -6.31 14.10
CA ASP A 356 -9.17 -6.32 14.71
C ASP A 356 -9.01 -6.13 16.22
N VAL A 357 -9.03 -4.88 16.67
CA VAL A 357 -8.81 -4.51 18.07
C VAL A 357 -9.88 -5.13 18.98
N ALA A 358 -11.11 -5.37 18.49
CA ALA A 358 -12.17 -5.96 19.29
C ALA A 358 -11.89 -7.43 19.67
N ARG A 359 -11.17 -8.16 18.82
CA ARG A 359 -10.76 -9.56 19.04
C ARG A 359 -9.56 -9.72 19.98
N LEU A 360 -8.81 -8.64 20.24
CA LEU A 360 -7.65 -8.72 21.13
C LEU A 360 -8.05 -9.02 22.58
N PRO A 361 -7.17 -9.71 23.35
CA PRO A 361 -7.32 -9.83 24.80
C PRO A 361 -7.46 -8.44 25.45
N ALA A 362 -8.21 -8.33 26.55
CA ALA A 362 -8.54 -7.06 27.18
C ALA A 362 -7.32 -6.18 27.50
N ALA A 363 -6.23 -6.79 27.99
CA ALA A 363 -4.99 -6.09 28.31
C ALA A 363 -4.32 -5.51 27.06
N GLU A 364 -4.34 -6.24 25.94
CA GLU A 364 -3.77 -5.76 24.67
C GLU A 364 -4.67 -4.70 24.01
N ARG A 365 -5.99 -4.86 24.09
CA ARG A 365 -6.96 -3.86 23.59
C ARG A 365 -6.83 -2.52 24.31
N ALA A 366 -6.57 -2.53 25.61
CA ALA A 366 -6.38 -1.32 26.41
C ALA A 366 -5.20 -0.44 25.92
N ARG A 367 -4.22 -1.01 25.21
CA ARG A 367 -3.08 -0.26 24.61
C ARG A 367 -3.52 0.71 23.51
N PHE A 368 -4.68 0.49 22.88
CA PHE A 368 -5.21 1.33 21.81
C PHE A 368 -6.06 2.49 22.29
N ALA A 369 -6.25 2.63 23.60
CA ALA A 369 -6.97 3.77 24.17
C ALA A 369 -6.12 5.03 24.06
N SER A 370 -6.58 6.02 23.30
CA SER A 370 -5.92 7.32 23.17
C SER A 370 -6.94 8.46 23.28
N ALA A 371 -6.50 9.62 23.81
CA ALA A 371 -7.33 10.82 23.82
C ALA A 371 -7.37 11.44 22.42
N VAL A 372 -8.53 12.03 22.06
CA VAL A 372 -8.68 12.80 20.83
C VAL A 372 -7.76 14.04 20.87
N ARG A 373 -7.06 14.31 19.80
CA ARG A 373 -6.13 15.42 19.67
C ARG A 373 -6.65 16.46 18.66
N PRO A 374 -6.30 17.75 18.81
CA PRO A 374 -6.56 18.76 17.78
C PRO A 374 -5.97 18.33 16.42
N GLY A 375 -6.69 18.58 15.35
CA GLY A 375 -6.27 18.20 13.99
C GLY A 375 -6.50 16.75 13.61
N GLN A 376 -6.86 15.89 14.57
CA GLN A 376 -7.20 14.50 14.30
C GLN A 376 -8.49 14.42 13.48
N LEU A 377 -8.55 13.44 12.58
CA LEU A 377 -9.77 13.13 11.85
C LEU A 377 -10.86 12.64 12.84
N THR A 378 -11.97 13.37 12.93
CA THR A 378 -13.05 13.08 13.89
C THR A 378 -14.01 12.02 13.39
N GLN A 379 -14.16 11.90 12.07
CA GLN A 379 -14.99 10.90 11.39
C GLN A 379 -14.25 10.38 10.17
N SER A 380 -14.08 9.07 10.09
CA SER A 380 -13.51 8.43 8.90
C SER A 380 -14.61 8.23 7.85
N ALA A 381 -14.35 8.67 6.63
CA ALA A 381 -15.17 8.32 5.48
C ALA A 381 -14.85 6.88 5.02
N PRO A 382 -15.71 6.26 4.19
CA PRO A 382 -15.40 4.95 3.61
C PRO A 382 -14.04 4.96 2.89
N ALA A 383 -13.25 3.92 3.12
CA ALA A 383 -12.03 3.69 2.35
C ALA A 383 -12.40 3.10 0.99
N LEU A 384 -12.08 3.83 -0.08
CA LEU A 384 -12.27 3.35 -1.45
C LEU A 384 -11.07 2.48 -1.84
N PRO A 385 -11.30 1.38 -2.59
CA PRO A 385 -10.20 0.54 -3.06
C PRO A 385 -9.32 1.30 -4.06
N GLU A 386 -8.03 1.00 -4.04
CA GLU A 386 -7.10 1.43 -5.07
C GLU A 386 -7.46 0.82 -6.42
N PRO A 387 -7.36 1.55 -7.53
CA PRO A 387 -7.36 0.96 -8.86
C PRO A 387 -6.28 -0.12 -8.98
N HIS A 388 -6.47 -1.08 -9.89
CA HIS A 388 -5.47 -2.12 -10.14
C HIS A 388 -4.09 -1.48 -10.44
N ALA A 389 -3.02 -2.06 -9.91
CA ALA A 389 -1.67 -1.50 -9.96
C ALA A 389 -1.21 -1.04 -11.37
N SER A 390 -1.70 -1.70 -12.42
CA SER A 390 -1.37 -1.33 -13.80
C SER A 390 -1.91 0.04 -14.26
N TRP A 391 -2.88 0.63 -13.53
CA TRP A 391 -3.37 1.97 -13.82
C TRP A 391 -2.35 3.06 -13.45
N VAL A 392 -1.47 2.81 -12.48
CA VAL A 392 -0.47 3.79 -12.00
C VAL A 392 0.39 4.27 -13.17
N ASP A 393 1.14 3.36 -13.79
CA ASP A 393 2.01 3.67 -14.92
C ASP A 393 1.26 4.36 -16.09
N ALA A 394 0.05 3.88 -16.38
CA ALA A 394 -0.74 4.40 -17.49
C ALA A 394 -1.19 5.86 -17.23
N LEU A 395 -1.63 6.15 -16.01
CA LEU A 395 -2.06 7.50 -15.60
C LEU A 395 -0.88 8.47 -15.54
N GLU A 396 0.25 8.06 -14.98
CA GLU A 396 1.45 8.89 -14.85
C GLU A 396 2.06 9.26 -16.21
N LYS A 397 2.13 8.29 -17.13
CA LYS A 397 2.59 8.54 -18.51
C LYS A 397 1.69 9.52 -19.23
N GLU A 398 0.36 9.33 -19.13
CA GLU A 398 -0.59 10.22 -19.82
C GLU A 398 -0.63 11.61 -19.16
N TRP A 399 -0.52 11.69 -17.81
CA TRP A 399 -0.40 12.97 -17.11
C TRP A 399 0.86 13.72 -17.55
N THR A 400 2.00 13.03 -17.59
CA THR A 400 3.28 13.63 -18.03
C THR A 400 3.20 14.11 -19.48
N ARG A 401 2.55 13.33 -20.34
CA ARG A 401 2.34 13.73 -21.75
C ARG A 401 1.48 14.99 -21.89
N ARG A 402 0.47 15.17 -21.05
CA ARG A 402 -0.47 16.30 -21.11
C ARG A 402 0.04 17.55 -20.41
N TYR A 403 0.63 17.38 -19.24
CA TYR A 403 0.92 18.45 -18.29
C TYR A 403 2.38 18.49 -17.84
N GLY A 404 3.21 17.56 -18.33
CA GLY A 404 4.63 17.49 -17.99
C GLY A 404 5.34 18.78 -18.38
N VAL A 405 5.82 19.53 -17.38
CA VAL A 405 6.57 20.81 -17.48
C VAL A 405 7.91 20.65 -16.83
#